data_ada45133b0090354717634d295e9907a
#
_entry.id   ada45133b0090354717634d295e9907a
#
_cell.length_a   1.000
_cell.length_b   1.000
_cell.length_c   1.000
_cell.angle_alpha   90.00
_cell.angle_beta   90.00
_cell.angle_gamma   90.00
#
_symmetry.space_group_name_H-M   'P 1'
#
loop_
_entity.id
_entity.type
_entity.pdbx_description
1 polymer ?
#
loop_
_entity_poly.entity_id
_entity_poly.type
_entity_poly.pdbx_seq_one_letter_code
_entity_poly.pdbx_strand_id
1 'polypeptide(L)'
;MFCSIGISSGSAAGSKFIIINKSNNQLAYYENNQLTKVFKVGTGRSQSLTPEGKFKIVNKIKNRPYYTDGIPGGDPRNPLGNRWLGINARGTWGTTYAIHGNNNPNSIGGYVSSGCVRMYDNEVEWLFNQVPVNTPVIITTSGKSFDSIAVSYGYKVTESSVPVTVNGTALKKGNRGPAVEELQRKLTSLGFSTKGIDGVFGQNTESAVRSFQKARRLTVDGVVGPATRKALGGTTVTKPTSPSSPSNGSDLAKSGILKKGSKGASVKELQRILTAKGYNTKGVDGIFGSNTDQAVRKFQKARGLAVDGIVGPNTKKELR
;
A
#
# COMPACT_ATOMS: atom_id res chain seq x y z
N MET A 1 55.78 9.86 22.31
CA MET A 1 55.57 8.96 21.19
C MET A 1 54.08 8.55 21.20
N PHE A 2 53.20 9.30 20.52
CA PHE A 2 51.79 9.03 20.48
C PHE A 2 51.50 8.13 19.27
N CYS A 3 51.03 6.93 19.55
CA CYS A 3 50.63 5.98 18.50
C CYS A 3 49.18 6.30 18.11
N SER A 4 49.01 6.91 16.95
CA SER A 4 47.70 7.10 16.34
C SER A 4 47.20 5.78 15.80
N ILE A 5 46.18 5.21 16.44
CA ILE A 5 45.43 4.07 15.90
C ILE A 5 44.51 4.61 14.80
N GLY A 6 44.92 4.40 13.57
CA GLY A 6 44.08 4.66 12.40
C GLY A 6 42.88 3.71 12.41
N ILE A 7 41.69 4.23 12.65
CA ILE A 7 40.45 3.50 12.43
C ILE A 7 40.24 3.47 10.92
N SER A 8 40.58 2.34 10.32
CA SER A 8 40.23 2.02 8.95
C SER A 8 38.69 2.01 8.85
N SER A 9 38.11 3.05 8.27
CA SER A 9 36.72 3.06 7.86
C SER A 9 36.56 2.15 6.64
N GLY A 10 36.40 0.85 6.92
CA GLY A 10 35.95 -0.09 5.91
C GLY A 10 34.58 0.40 5.39
N SER A 11 34.55 0.76 4.13
CA SER A 11 33.29 1.01 3.40
C SER A 11 32.39 -0.19 3.62
N ALA A 12 31.37 -0.06 4.46
CA ALA A 12 30.38 -1.09 4.69
C ALA A 12 29.67 -1.32 3.35
N ALA A 13 29.90 -2.48 2.74
CA ALA A 13 29.11 -2.94 1.61
C ALA A 13 27.63 -2.76 2.00
N GLY A 14 26.88 -2.03 1.20
CA GLY A 14 25.53 -1.57 1.55
C GLY A 14 24.67 -2.68 2.10
N SER A 15 24.06 -2.46 3.25
CA SER A 15 23.27 -3.47 3.96
C SER A 15 22.06 -3.86 3.13
N LYS A 16 21.99 -5.13 2.72
CA LYS A 16 20.86 -5.74 2.03
C LYS A 16 20.06 -6.58 3.01
N PHE A 17 18.76 -6.44 3.03
CA PHE A 17 17.87 -7.30 3.81
C PHE A 17 16.46 -7.36 3.23
N ILE A 18 15.73 -8.37 3.65
CA ILE A 18 14.36 -8.64 3.19
C ILE A 18 13.42 -8.62 4.40
N ILE A 19 12.26 -8.03 4.23
CA ILE A 19 11.14 -8.15 5.19
C ILE A 19 9.95 -8.76 4.46
N ILE A 20 9.39 -9.82 5.03
CA ILE A 20 8.16 -10.45 4.57
C ILE A 20 7.08 -10.21 5.62
N ASN A 21 6.04 -9.46 5.24
CA ASN A 21 4.90 -9.20 6.10
C ASN A 21 3.72 -10.07 5.69
N LYS A 22 3.39 -11.04 6.52
CA LYS A 22 2.30 -11.99 6.27
C LYS A 22 0.91 -11.35 6.40
N SER A 23 0.78 -10.22 7.12
CA SER A 23 -0.52 -9.57 7.28
C SER A 23 -1.10 -9.04 5.98
N ASN A 24 -0.25 -8.75 5.00
CA ASN A 24 -0.64 -8.20 3.70
C ASN A 24 -0.02 -8.95 2.51
N ASN A 25 0.66 -10.09 2.79
CA ASN A 25 1.34 -10.90 1.78
C ASN A 25 2.27 -10.08 0.87
N GLN A 26 3.15 -9.30 1.50
CA GLN A 26 4.14 -8.49 0.79
C GLN A 26 5.56 -8.80 1.27
N LEU A 27 6.51 -8.68 0.34
CA LEU A 27 7.95 -8.77 0.57
C LEU A 27 8.59 -7.44 0.19
N ALA A 28 9.33 -6.84 1.13
CA ALA A 28 10.11 -5.63 0.93
C ALA A 28 11.61 -5.97 0.83
N TYR A 29 12.27 -5.47 -0.18
CA TYR A 29 13.72 -5.54 -0.35
C TYR A 29 14.35 -4.19 -0.02
N TYR A 30 15.34 -4.24 0.85
CA TYR A 30 16.14 -3.08 1.27
C TYR A 30 17.57 -3.20 0.77
N GLU A 31 18.13 -2.09 0.35
CA GLU A 31 19.53 -1.92 -0.01
C GLU A 31 20.01 -0.55 0.48
N ASN A 32 21.20 -0.49 1.08
CA ASN A 32 21.79 0.74 1.63
C ASN A 32 20.85 1.47 2.62
N ASN A 33 20.17 0.69 3.47
CA ASN A 33 19.19 1.21 4.44
C ASN A 33 17.95 1.87 3.81
N GLN A 34 17.71 1.68 2.52
CA GLN A 34 16.55 2.22 1.81
C GLN A 34 15.64 1.10 1.32
N LEU A 35 14.34 1.29 1.45
CA LEU A 35 13.35 0.43 0.82
C LEU A 35 13.43 0.60 -0.70
N THR A 36 13.92 -0.42 -1.38
CA THR A 36 14.17 -0.37 -2.82
C THR A 36 12.98 -0.90 -3.63
N LYS A 37 12.35 -1.98 -3.15
CA LYS A 37 11.25 -2.61 -3.89
C LYS A 37 10.31 -3.39 -2.98
N VAL A 38 9.03 -3.42 -3.33
CA VAL A 38 8.01 -4.23 -2.67
C VAL A 38 7.36 -5.14 -3.69
N PHE A 39 7.14 -6.40 -3.31
CA PHE A 39 6.53 -7.42 -4.13
C PHE A 39 5.29 -7.99 -3.44
N LYS A 40 4.29 -8.41 -4.20
CA LYS A 40 3.27 -9.33 -3.73
C LYS A 40 3.84 -10.73 -3.61
N VAL A 41 3.49 -11.45 -2.56
CA VAL A 41 3.94 -12.83 -2.34
C VAL A 41 2.79 -13.72 -1.88
N GLY A 42 2.89 -15.02 -2.16
CA GLY A 42 2.05 -16.01 -1.53
C GLY A 42 2.73 -16.56 -0.27
N THR A 43 2.00 -16.71 0.84
CA THR A 43 2.53 -17.27 2.08
C THR A 43 1.74 -18.50 2.54
N GLY A 44 2.06 -19.04 3.70
CA GLY A 44 1.42 -20.25 4.25
C GLY A 44 -0.10 -20.14 4.38
N ARG A 45 -0.81 -21.21 3.99
CA ARG A 45 -2.28 -21.30 4.09
C ARG A 45 -2.82 -21.19 5.52
N SER A 46 -1.96 -21.31 6.51
CA SER A 46 -2.22 -20.89 7.90
C SER A 46 -1.05 -20.06 8.42
N GLN A 47 -1.30 -19.25 9.44
CA GLN A 47 -0.28 -18.31 9.97
C GLN A 47 0.95 -19.03 10.54
N SER A 48 0.79 -20.25 11.06
CA SER A 48 1.89 -21.03 11.63
C SER A 48 2.81 -21.67 10.61
N LEU A 49 2.40 -21.83 9.37
CA LEU A 49 3.18 -22.54 8.35
C LEU A 49 4.38 -21.75 7.87
N THR A 50 4.23 -20.47 7.56
CA THR A 50 5.38 -19.61 7.27
C THR A 50 5.90 -19.08 8.60
N PRO A 51 7.10 -19.55 9.04
CA PRO A 51 7.64 -19.20 10.35
C PRO A 51 7.98 -17.71 10.46
N GLU A 52 7.73 -17.14 11.64
CA GLU A 52 8.13 -15.76 11.96
C GLU A 52 9.48 -15.75 12.67
N GLY A 53 10.23 -14.66 12.46
CA GLY A 53 11.53 -14.47 13.08
C GLY A 53 12.56 -13.79 12.18
N LYS A 54 13.81 -13.83 12.66
CA LYS A 54 14.99 -13.41 11.90
C LYS A 54 15.68 -14.64 11.32
N PHE A 55 15.81 -14.65 10.03
CA PHE A 55 16.45 -15.71 9.26
C PHE A 55 17.50 -15.11 8.31
N LYS A 56 18.14 -15.98 7.55
CA LYS A 56 19.03 -15.57 6.45
C LYS A 56 18.92 -16.52 5.27
N ILE A 57 19.23 -16.03 4.09
CA ILE A 57 19.40 -16.86 2.91
C ILE A 57 20.65 -17.71 3.11
N VAL A 58 20.51 -19.04 3.03
CA VAL A 58 21.62 -19.98 3.23
C VAL A 58 22.03 -20.72 1.96
N ASN A 59 21.14 -20.77 0.98
CA ASN A 59 21.48 -21.30 -0.35
C ASN A 59 20.68 -20.60 -1.45
N LYS A 60 21.19 -20.70 -2.68
CA LYS A 60 20.58 -20.15 -3.90
C LYS A 60 20.67 -21.19 -5.00
N ILE A 61 19.51 -21.63 -5.52
CA ILE A 61 19.45 -22.69 -6.51
C ILE A 61 18.64 -22.20 -7.72
N LYS A 62 19.20 -22.36 -8.91
CA LYS A 62 18.48 -22.19 -10.18
C LYS A 62 17.83 -23.52 -10.56
N ASN A 63 16.59 -23.47 -11.01
CA ASN A 63 15.87 -24.65 -11.53
C ASN A 63 15.93 -25.84 -10.56
N ARG A 64 15.55 -25.64 -9.29
CA ARG A 64 15.53 -26.71 -8.31
C ARG A 64 14.46 -27.75 -8.69
N PRO A 65 14.79 -29.06 -8.75
CA PRO A 65 13.79 -30.09 -8.93
C PRO A 65 12.79 -30.13 -7.80
N TYR A 66 11.54 -30.44 -8.10
CA TYR A 66 10.52 -30.72 -7.09
C TYR A 66 10.49 -32.22 -6.81
N TYR A 67 11.23 -32.59 -5.78
CA TYR A 67 11.50 -34.00 -5.47
C TYR A 67 10.27 -34.79 -5.02
N THR A 68 9.24 -34.14 -4.48
CA THR A 68 8.01 -34.80 -4.00
C THR A 68 7.29 -35.53 -5.13
N ASP A 69 7.20 -34.89 -6.31
CA ASP A 69 6.47 -35.43 -7.46
C ASP A 69 7.42 -35.79 -8.62
N GLY A 70 8.74 -35.78 -8.37
CA GLY A 70 9.74 -36.12 -9.39
C GLY A 70 9.82 -35.14 -10.57
N ILE A 71 9.36 -33.89 -10.40
CA ILE A 71 9.31 -32.90 -11.48
C ILE A 71 10.70 -32.26 -11.65
N PRO A 72 11.29 -32.31 -12.86
CA PRO A 72 12.61 -31.72 -13.12
C PRO A 72 12.65 -30.22 -12.88
N GLY A 73 13.85 -29.71 -12.58
CA GLY A 73 14.07 -28.27 -12.51
C GLY A 73 13.96 -27.59 -13.87
N GLY A 74 13.22 -26.48 -13.94
CA GLY A 74 12.95 -25.77 -15.20
C GLY A 74 11.73 -26.29 -15.98
N ASP A 75 11.10 -27.37 -15.53
CA ASP A 75 9.82 -27.81 -16.10
C ASP A 75 8.72 -26.77 -15.77
N PRO A 76 7.90 -26.34 -16.73
CA PRO A 76 6.81 -25.39 -16.49
C PRO A 76 5.78 -25.86 -15.44
N ARG A 77 5.67 -27.18 -15.20
CA ARG A 77 4.80 -27.76 -14.17
C ARG A 77 5.39 -27.67 -12.76
N ASN A 78 6.69 -27.32 -12.64
CA ASN A 78 7.36 -27.29 -11.34
C ASN A 78 6.81 -26.18 -10.44
N PRO A 79 6.20 -26.51 -9.29
CA PRO A 79 5.60 -25.52 -8.39
C PRO A 79 6.62 -24.63 -7.69
N LEU A 80 7.92 -24.92 -7.80
CA LEU A 80 9.00 -24.11 -7.24
C LEU A 80 9.47 -23.01 -8.18
N GLY A 81 9.02 -22.99 -9.43
CA GLY A 81 9.47 -22.05 -10.43
C GLY A 81 10.96 -22.15 -10.75
N ASN A 82 11.54 -21.06 -11.22
CA ASN A 82 12.90 -21.05 -11.78
C ASN A 82 14.01 -20.63 -10.79
N ARG A 83 13.67 -20.16 -9.59
CA ARG A 83 14.64 -19.71 -8.55
C ARG A 83 14.20 -20.14 -7.18
N TRP A 84 15.19 -20.49 -6.36
CA TRP A 84 15.06 -20.89 -4.96
C TRP A 84 16.06 -20.12 -4.10
N LEU A 85 15.59 -19.38 -3.13
CA LEU A 85 16.35 -18.69 -2.10
C LEU A 85 16.03 -19.38 -0.76
N GLY A 86 16.80 -20.39 -0.40
CA GLY A 86 16.58 -21.17 0.81
C GLY A 86 16.89 -20.37 2.07
N ILE A 87 16.01 -20.42 3.07
CA ILE A 87 16.19 -19.73 4.35
C ILE A 87 16.34 -20.74 5.49
N ASN A 88 17.10 -20.38 6.53
CA ASN A 88 17.40 -21.24 7.69
C ASN A 88 16.29 -21.27 8.75
N ALA A 89 15.04 -21.14 8.34
CA ALA A 89 13.92 -21.15 9.27
C ALA A 89 13.79 -22.52 9.97
N ARG A 90 13.43 -22.51 11.26
CA ARG A 90 13.25 -23.72 12.10
C ARG A 90 14.45 -24.68 12.07
N GLY A 91 15.67 -24.14 12.00
CA GLY A 91 16.90 -24.96 12.00
C GLY A 91 17.16 -25.71 10.69
N THR A 92 16.40 -25.43 9.63
CA THR A 92 16.65 -26.03 8.31
C THR A 92 17.76 -25.28 7.57
N TRP A 93 18.45 -25.99 6.65
CA TRP A 93 19.53 -25.41 5.85
C TRP A 93 19.03 -24.91 4.48
N GLY A 94 17.82 -24.33 4.46
CA GLY A 94 17.24 -23.80 3.24
C GLY A 94 16.71 -24.87 2.29
N THR A 95 16.49 -26.08 2.77
CA THR A 95 15.93 -27.21 2.00
C THR A 95 14.41 -27.28 2.12
N THR A 96 13.84 -26.75 3.21
CA THR A 96 12.41 -26.82 3.54
C THR A 96 11.71 -25.49 3.35
N TYR A 97 12.31 -24.39 3.80
CA TYR A 97 11.75 -23.04 3.70
C TYR A 97 12.53 -22.18 2.74
N ALA A 98 11.82 -21.48 1.87
CA ALA A 98 12.47 -20.62 0.86
C ALA A 98 11.54 -19.50 0.39
N ILE A 99 12.15 -18.54 -0.30
CA ILE A 99 11.49 -17.64 -1.23
C ILE A 99 11.76 -18.19 -2.62
N HIS A 100 10.71 -18.50 -3.40
CA HIS A 100 10.86 -19.15 -4.68
C HIS A 100 9.80 -18.71 -5.71
N GLY A 101 9.99 -19.08 -6.96
CA GLY A 101 9.01 -18.87 -8.02
C GLY A 101 7.77 -19.75 -7.89
N ASN A 102 6.98 -19.84 -8.91
CA ASN A 102 5.83 -20.74 -8.92
C ASN A 102 5.25 -20.95 -10.32
N ASN A 103 4.50 -22.05 -10.50
CA ASN A 103 3.78 -22.38 -11.73
C ASN A 103 2.30 -21.91 -11.71
N ASN A 104 1.85 -21.27 -10.64
CA ASN A 104 0.48 -20.78 -10.50
C ASN A 104 0.47 -19.30 -10.10
N PRO A 105 0.47 -18.36 -11.07
CA PRO A 105 0.48 -16.91 -10.81
C PRO A 105 -0.67 -16.42 -9.94
N ASN A 106 -1.83 -17.10 -9.98
CA ASN A 106 -3.00 -16.73 -9.18
C ASN A 106 -2.82 -17.00 -7.67
N SER A 107 -1.77 -17.72 -7.29
CA SER A 107 -1.42 -17.97 -5.89
C SER A 107 -0.73 -16.77 -5.21
N ILE A 108 -0.26 -15.79 -5.98
CA ILE A 108 0.46 -14.64 -5.47
C ILE A 108 -0.50 -13.62 -4.85
N GLY A 109 -0.20 -13.21 -3.61
CA GLY A 109 -1.06 -12.38 -2.77
C GLY A 109 -1.98 -13.17 -1.85
N GLY A 110 -2.00 -14.51 -1.96
CA GLY A 110 -2.85 -15.41 -1.16
C GLY A 110 -2.11 -16.16 -0.07
N TYR A 111 -2.89 -16.77 0.83
CA TYR A 111 -2.43 -17.71 1.85
C TYR A 111 -2.58 -19.13 1.32
N VAL A 112 -1.56 -19.67 0.65
CA VAL A 112 -1.72 -20.83 -0.24
C VAL A 112 -0.64 -21.90 -0.10
N SER A 113 0.50 -21.59 0.53
CA SER A 113 1.64 -22.50 0.59
C SER A 113 1.64 -23.39 1.85
N SER A 114 2.52 -24.37 1.85
CA SER A 114 2.83 -25.18 3.06
C SER A 114 3.92 -24.55 3.93
N GLY A 115 4.30 -23.28 3.66
CA GLY A 115 5.24 -22.52 4.48
C GLY A 115 6.27 -21.71 3.70
N CYS A 116 6.56 -22.04 2.47
CA CYS A 116 7.41 -21.25 1.59
C CYS A 116 6.73 -19.95 1.15
N VAL A 117 7.54 -18.99 0.74
CA VAL A 117 7.09 -17.70 0.21
C VAL A 117 7.19 -17.75 -1.31
N ARG A 118 6.04 -17.62 -1.98
CA ARG A 118 5.92 -17.70 -3.44
C ARG A 118 5.95 -16.32 -4.07
N MET A 119 6.70 -16.18 -5.16
CA MET A 119 6.78 -14.98 -5.99
C MET A 119 6.46 -15.30 -7.45
N TYR A 120 6.20 -14.27 -8.27
CA TYR A 120 6.25 -14.43 -9.71
C TYR A 120 7.68 -14.77 -10.13
N ASP A 121 7.84 -15.62 -11.17
CA ASP A 121 9.16 -16.10 -11.61
C ASP A 121 10.11 -14.97 -12.01
N ASN A 122 9.63 -13.96 -12.73
CA ASN A 122 10.42 -12.79 -13.09
C ASN A 122 10.82 -11.94 -11.88
N GLU A 123 10.01 -11.90 -10.84
CA GLU A 123 10.28 -11.12 -9.61
C GLU A 123 11.29 -11.84 -8.72
N VAL A 124 11.13 -13.16 -8.52
CA VAL A 124 12.12 -13.93 -7.75
C VAL A 124 13.45 -14.01 -8.49
N GLU A 125 13.46 -14.03 -9.81
CA GLU A 125 14.68 -13.97 -10.62
C GLU A 125 15.42 -12.66 -10.41
N TRP A 126 14.70 -11.53 -10.42
CA TRP A 126 15.27 -10.24 -10.07
C TRP A 126 15.86 -10.26 -8.64
N LEU A 127 15.06 -10.69 -7.64
CA LEU A 127 15.49 -10.75 -6.24
C LEU A 127 16.72 -11.67 -6.07
N PHE A 128 16.71 -12.82 -6.74
CA PHE A 128 17.83 -13.76 -6.73
C PHE A 128 19.15 -13.12 -7.17
N ASN A 129 19.10 -12.23 -8.14
CA ASN A 129 20.30 -11.53 -8.63
C ASN A 129 20.76 -10.41 -7.68
N GLN A 130 19.86 -9.86 -6.85
CA GLN A 130 20.20 -8.78 -5.91
C GLN A 130 20.82 -9.29 -4.61
N VAL A 131 20.42 -10.45 -4.12
CA VAL A 131 20.73 -10.88 -2.77
C VAL A 131 21.80 -11.95 -2.73
N PRO A 132 22.91 -11.75 -1.99
CA PRO A 132 23.90 -12.81 -1.72
C PRO A 132 23.39 -13.80 -0.65
N VAL A 133 24.07 -14.92 -0.51
CA VAL A 133 23.97 -15.79 0.67
C VAL A 133 24.31 -14.96 1.91
N ASN A 134 23.70 -15.28 3.04
CA ASN A 134 23.71 -14.55 4.31
C ASN A 134 22.88 -13.26 4.33
N THR A 135 22.18 -12.89 3.26
CA THR A 135 21.22 -11.78 3.31
C THR A 135 20.16 -12.05 4.40
N PRO A 136 19.99 -11.13 5.36
CA PRO A 136 18.98 -11.25 6.42
C PRO A 136 17.56 -11.26 5.85
N VAL A 137 16.70 -12.10 6.43
CA VAL A 137 15.28 -12.21 6.09
C VAL A 137 14.46 -12.14 7.38
N ILE A 138 13.62 -11.13 7.48
CA ILE A 138 12.66 -10.97 8.57
C ILE A 138 11.31 -11.44 8.06
N ILE A 139 10.65 -12.31 8.81
CA ILE A 139 9.27 -12.72 8.53
C ILE A 139 8.41 -12.37 9.74
N THR A 140 7.33 -11.65 9.53
CA THR A 140 6.47 -11.15 10.62
C THR A 140 5.02 -10.98 10.16
N THR A 141 4.12 -10.87 11.13
CA THR A 141 2.74 -10.41 10.93
C THR A 141 2.59 -9.06 11.62
N SER A 142 2.42 -7.99 10.86
CA SER A 142 2.42 -6.64 11.43
C SER A 142 1.51 -5.70 10.64
N GLY A 143 0.80 -4.81 11.36
CA GLY A 143 0.10 -3.67 10.76
C GLY A 143 0.99 -2.44 10.52
N LYS A 144 2.29 -2.51 10.87
CA LYS A 144 3.23 -1.40 10.74
C LYS A 144 3.77 -1.28 9.30
N SER A 145 4.28 -0.10 8.95
CA SER A 145 5.04 0.09 7.70
C SER A 145 6.33 -0.76 7.70
N PHE A 146 6.86 -1.06 6.52
CA PHE A 146 8.12 -1.81 6.41
C PHE A 146 9.29 -1.11 7.10
N ASP A 147 9.38 0.22 7.02
CA ASP A 147 10.42 1.00 7.72
C ASP A 147 10.28 0.87 9.24
N SER A 148 9.06 0.95 9.78
CA SER A 148 8.81 0.73 11.20
C SER A 148 9.14 -0.70 11.65
N ILE A 149 8.89 -1.69 10.79
CA ILE A 149 9.29 -3.07 11.05
C ILE A 149 10.83 -3.16 11.04
N ALA A 150 11.51 -2.61 10.02
CA ALA A 150 12.98 -2.61 9.94
C ALA A 150 13.61 -2.03 11.20
N VAL A 151 13.16 -0.85 11.64
CA VAL A 151 13.64 -0.20 12.87
C VAL A 151 13.41 -1.07 14.10
N SER A 152 12.23 -1.71 14.23
CA SER A 152 11.92 -2.59 15.36
C SER A 152 12.82 -3.83 15.43
N TYR A 153 13.43 -4.21 14.31
CA TYR A 153 14.39 -5.31 14.21
C TYR A 153 15.85 -4.85 14.25
N GLY A 154 16.10 -3.55 14.53
CA GLY A 154 17.45 -2.98 14.74
C GLY A 154 18.15 -2.52 13.46
N TYR A 155 17.44 -2.43 12.33
CA TYR A 155 17.99 -1.87 11.10
C TYR A 155 17.85 -0.34 11.11
N LYS A 156 18.94 0.34 10.74
CA LYS A 156 18.85 1.76 10.42
C LYS A 156 18.17 1.86 9.05
N VAL A 157 17.06 2.54 8.97
CA VAL A 157 16.48 2.97 7.70
C VAL A 157 16.72 4.47 7.63
N THR A 158 17.33 4.94 6.58
CA THR A 158 17.24 6.35 6.24
C THR A 158 15.77 6.58 5.99
N GLU A 159 15.16 7.54 6.73
CA GLU A 159 13.78 7.90 6.43
C GLU A 159 13.68 7.97 4.92
N SER A 160 12.94 7.03 4.39
CA SER A 160 12.68 7.03 2.98
C SER A 160 11.82 8.26 2.72
N SER A 161 12.48 9.40 2.48
CA SER A 161 11.99 10.27 1.46
C SER A 161 12.05 9.44 0.18
N VAL A 162 11.32 8.30 0.14
CA VAL A 162 10.98 7.72 -1.15
C VAL A 162 9.99 8.71 -1.73
N PRO A 163 10.49 9.66 -2.53
CA PRO A 163 9.65 10.18 -3.55
C PRO A 163 9.20 8.92 -4.28
N VAL A 164 7.95 8.81 -4.65
CA VAL A 164 7.46 7.76 -5.55
C VAL A 164 8.39 7.73 -6.76
N THR A 165 9.58 7.16 -6.62
CA THR A 165 10.57 6.96 -7.67
C THR A 165 10.28 5.63 -8.31
N VAL A 166 9.21 5.63 -9.09
CA VAL A 166 9.22 4.82 -10.30
C VAL A 166 10.20 5.54 -11.22
N ASN A 167 11.42 5.05 -11.33
CA ASN A 167 12.43 5.36 -12.34
C ASN A 167 12.00 6.43 -13.37
N GLY A 168 12.04 7.72 -13.01
CA GLY A 168 11.76 8.82 -13.94
C GLY A 168 10.45 8.82 -14.73
N THR A 169 9.74 7.72 -14.81
CA THR A 169 8.55 7.56 -15.66
C THR A 169 7.30 7.99 -14.88
N ALA A 170 6.54 8.92 -15.44
CA ALA A 170 5.27 9.36 -14.88
C ALA A 170 4.28 8.21 -14.80
N LEU A 171 3.58 8.04 -13.63
CA LEU A 171 2.49 7.08 -13.53
C LEU A 171 1.24 7.65 -14.17
N LYS A 172 0.61 6.87 -15.03
CA LYS A 172 -0.61 7.22 -15.75
C LYS A 172 -1.48 6.00 -16.00
N LYS A 173 -2.67 6.21 -16.47
CA LYS A 173 -3.60 5.15 -16.87
C LYS A 173 -2.90 4.09 -17.74
N GLY A 174 -3.13 2.82 -17.40
CA GLY A 174 -2.49 1.66 -18.01
C GLY A 174 -1.28 1.12 -17.23
N ASN A 175 -0.65 1.92 -16.35
CA ASN A 175 0.43 1.42 -15.50
C ASN A 175 -0.10 0.42 -14.47
N ARG A 176 0.76 -0.52 -14.07
CA ARG A 176 0.44 -1.59 -13.12
C ARG A 176 1.62 -1.84 -12.17
N GLY A 177 1.33 -2.45 -11.02
CA GLY A 177 2.34 -2.95 -10.09
C GLY A 177 2.47 -2.14 -8.80
N PRO A 178 3.50 -2.43 -7.98
CA PRO A 178 3.64 -1.92 -6.61
C PRO A 178 3.62 -0.40 -6.50
N ALA A 179 4.16 0.30 -7.48
CA ALA A 179 4.16 1.76 -7.52
C ALA A 179 2.75 2.35 -7.65
N VAL A 180 1.86 1.65 -8.35
CA VAL A 180 0.46 2.05 -8.44
C VAL A 180 -0.27 1.74 -7.14
N GLU A 181 0.02 0.61 -6.49
CA GLU A 181 -0.55 0.29 -5.17
C GLU A 181 -0.17 1.35 -4.13
N GLU A 182 1.11 1.76 -4.10
CA GLU A 182 1.58 2.79 -3.17
C GLU A 182 0.88 4.13 -3.45
N LEU A 183 0.77 4.51 -4.71
CA LEU A 183 -0.01 5.69 -5.13
C LEU A 183 -1.46 5.59 -4.64
N GLN A 184 -2.11 4.45 -4.85
CA GLN A 184 -3.49 4.21 -4.43
C GLN A 184 -3.65 4.31 -2.91
N ARG A 185 -2.72 3.73 -2.13
CA ARG A 185 -2.69 3.87 -0.67
C ARG A 185 -2.55 5.33 -0.24
N LYS A 186 -1.60 6.04 -0.85
CA LYS A 186 -1.34 7.44 -0.53
C LYS A 186 -2.54 8.32 -0.87
N LEU A 187 -3.12 8.17 -2.05
CA LEU A 187 -4.33 8.90 -2.44
C LEU A 187 -5.48 8.62 -1.48
N THR A 188 -5.71 7.34 -1.15
CA THR A 188 -6.77 6.92 -0.22
C THR A 188 -6.55 7.50 1.18
N SER A 189 -5.32 7.49 1.70
CA SER A 189 -4.99 8.09 3.00
C SER A 189 -5.19 9.60 3.03
N LEU A 190 -5.05 10.27 1.89
CA LEU A 190 -5.31 11.69 1.71
C LEU A 190 -6.79 12.01 1.41
N GLY A 191 -7.68 11.01 1.41
CA GLY A 191 -9.11 11.17 1.18
C GLY A 191 -9.53 11.10 -0.29
N PHE A 192 -8.64 10.73 -1.21
CA PHE A 192 -8.93 10.53 -2.63
C PHE A 192 -9.11 9.05 -2.93
N SER A 193 -10.35 8.55 -2.86
CA SER A 193 -10.66 7.13 -3.04
C SER A 193 -10.33 6.64 -4.45
N THR A 194 -9.52 5.58 -4.53
CA THR A 194 -9.20 4.86 -5.77
C THR A 194 -10.11 3.66 -6.01
N LYS A 195 -11.12 3.45 -5.13
CA LYS A 195 -12.04 2.28 -5.11
C LYS A 195 -11.34 0.93 -4.98
N GLY A 196 -10.16 0.91 -4.42
CA GLY A 196 -9.36 -0.28 -4.18
C GLY A 196 -7.88 0.02 -4.30
N ILE A 197 -7.06 -0.89 -3.75
CA ILE A 197 -5.61 -0.86 -3.88
C ILE A 197 -5.25 -2.16 -4.60
N ASP A 198 -5.42 -2.14 -5.92
CA ASP A 198 -5.30 -3.30 -6.81
C ASP A 198 -4.03 -3.27 -7.69
N GLY A 199 -3.21 -2.22 -7.53
CA GLY A 199 -2.01 -2.04 -8.34
C GLY A 199 -2.28 -1.75 -9.81
N VAL A 200 -3.52 -1.39 -10.19
CA VAL A 200 -3.88 -1.04 -11.56
C VAL A 200 -4.24 0.44 -11.65
N PHE A 201 -3.47 1.20 -12.42
CA PHE A 201 -3.82 2.59 -12.71
C PHE A 201 -4.95 2.62 -13.76
N GLY A 202 -6.15 2.29 -13.29
CA GLY A 202 -7.38 2.32 -14.08
C GLY A 202 -8.07 3.68 -13.99
N GLN A 203 -9.33 3.73 -14.46
CA GLN A 203 -10.15 4.93 -14.46
C GLN A 203 -10.35 5.51 -13.05
N ASN A 204 -10.53 4.65 -12.04
CA ASN A 204 -10.75 5.10 -10.66
C ASN A 204 -9.49 5.76 -10.07
N THR A 205 -8.31 5.18 -10.34
CA THR A 205 -7.03 5.75 -9.92
C THR A 205 -6.75 7.07 -10.64
N GLU A 206 -7.02 7.15 -11.95
CA GLU A 206 -6.91 8.39 -12.73
C GLU A 206 -7.80 9.49 -12.16
N SER A 207 -9.06 9.18 -11.88
CA SER A 207 -10.02 10.11 -11.28
C SER A 207 -9.57 10.62 -9.91
N ALA A 208 -8.99 9.73 -9.10
CA ALA A 208 -8.43 10.09 -7.79
C ALA A 208 -7.21 11.02 -7.93
N VAL A 209 -6.31 10.74 -8.90
CA VAL A 209 -5.17 11.61 -9.22
C VAL A 209 -5.62 13.00 -9.67
N ARG A 210 -6.57 13.08 -10.61
CA ARG A 210 -7.13 14.36 -11.07
C ARG A 210 -7.77 15.15 -9.93
N SER A 211 -8.50 14.48 -9.04
CA SER A 211 -9.11 15.11 -7.87
C SER A 211 -8.05 15.64 -6.89
N PHE A 212 -6.97 14.86 -6.67
CA PHE A 212 -5.83 15.29 -5.87
C PHE A 212 -5.11 16.49 -6.50
N GLN A 213 -4.81 16.43 -7.79
CA GLN A 213 -4.17 17.53 -8.52
C GLN A 213 -4.99 18.82 -8.40
N LYS A 214 -6.30 18.74 -8.61
CA LYS A 214 -7.20 19.89 -8.46
C LYS A 214 -7.18 20.45 -7.04
N ALA A 215 -7.24 19.58 -6.02
CA ALA A 215 -7.18 19.98 -4.62
C ALA A 215 -5.85 20.64 -4.22
N ARG A 216 -4.75 20.28 -4.91
CA ARG A 216 -3.41 20.82 -4.70
C ARG A 216 -3.03 21.93 -5.67
N ARG A 217 -3.98 22.41 -6.49
CA ARG A 217 -3.76 23.45 -7.52
C ARG A 217 -2.64 23.11 -8.50
N LEU A 218 -2.54 21.83 -8.85
CA LEU A 218 -1.61 21.33 -9.87
C LEU A 218 -2.31 21.25 -11.22
N THR A 219 -1.52 21.06 -12.30
CA THR A 219 -2.07 20.72 -13.62
C THR A 219 -2.89 19.43 -13.51
N VAL A 220 -4.16 19.48 -13.94
CA VAL A 220 -5.11 18.36 -13.80
C VAL A 220 -5.05 17.48 -15.04
N ASP A 221 -3.93 16.78 -15.22
CA ASP A 221 -3.65 15.91 -16.38
C ASP A 221 -3.91 14.42 -16.10
N GLY A 222 -4.16 14.04 -14.84
CA GLY A 222 -4.33 12.64 -14.43
C GLY A 222 -3.01 11.85 -14.41
N VAL A 223 -1.87 12.53 -14.55
CA VAL A 223 -0.54 11.92 -14.59
C VAL A 223 0.23 12.25 -13.32
N VAL A 224 0.81 11.25 -12.69
CA VAL A 224 1.66 11.45 -11.51
C VAL A 224 3.08 11.76 -11.94
N GLY A 225 3.27 12.97 -12.46
CA GLY A 225 4.55 13.54 -12.82
C GLY A 225 5.32 14.12 -11.62
N PRO A 226 6.47 14.79 -11.82
CA PRO A 226 7.32 15.32 -10.74
C PRO A 226 6.59 16.25 -9.78
N ALA A 227 5.75 17.16 -10.26
CA ALA A 227 4.98 18.10 -9.45
C ALA A 227 3.95 17.37 -8.58
N THR A 228 3.22 16.39 -9.16
CA THR A 228 2.23 15.58 -8.44
C THR A 228 2.91 14.71 -7.38
N ARG A 229 4.06 14.14 -7.67
CA ARG A 229 4.85 13.36 -6.69
C ARG A 229 5.32 14.21 -5.54
N LYS A 230 5.87 15.38 -5.80
CA LYS A 230 6.29 16.33 -4.76
C LYS A 230 5.13 16.66 -3.81
N ALA A 231 3.94 16.88 -4.35
CA ALA A 231 2.75 17.17 -3.57
C ALA A 231 2.23 15.95 -2.78
N LEU A 232 2.44 14.72 -3.27
CA LEU A 232 2.10 13.48 -2.57
C LEU A 232 3.08 13.16 -1.43
N GLY A 233 4.36 13.52 -1.57
CA GLY A 233 5.43 13.23 -0.60
C GLY A 233 5.85 14.44 0.26
N GLY A 234 5.42 15.65 -0.05
CA GLY A 234 5.87 16.86 0.59
C GLY A 234 5.16 17.15 1.91
N THR A 235 5.78 16.85 3.04
CA THR A 235 5.59 17.60 4.28
C THR A 235 6.44 18.88 4.20
N THR A 236 6.00 19.86 3.44
CA THR A 236 6.34 21.26 3.67
C THR A 236 5.11 22.08 3.38
N VAL A 237 4.34 22.26 4.42
CA VAL A 237 3.37 23.34 4.50
C VAL A 237 4.16 24.63 4.57
N THR A 238 4.43 25.28 3.46
CA THR A 238 4.62 26.73 3.48
C THR A 238 3.24 27.34 3.47
N LYS A 239 2.87 27.81 4.63
CA LYS A 239 1.68 28.59 4.95
C LYS A 239 1.60 29.83 4.06
N PRO A 240 0.50 30.07 3.35
CA PRO A 240 0.05 31.44 3.20
C PRO A 240 -0.73 31.79 4.47
N THR A 241 -0.29 32.87 5.07
CA THR A 241 -0.87 33.53 6.23
C THR A 241 -2.38 33.56 6.25
N SER A 242 -2.83 33.14 7.37
CA SER A 242 -4.08 33.14 8.13
C SER A 242 -5.32 33.90 7.62
N PRO A 243 -6.53 33.53 8.11
CA PRO A 243 -6.79 33.44 9.54
C PRO A 243 -7.57 32.20 10.04
N SER A 244 -7.28 31.90 11.28
CA SER A 244 -8.09 31.36 12.38
C SER A 244 -8.67 29.96 12.32
N SER A 245 -8.13 29.17 13.25
CA SER A 245 -8.65 28.17 14.21
C SER A 245 -9.81 27.26 13.87
N PRO A 246 -9.72 26.00 14.37
CA PRO A 246 -10.73 24.98 14.12
C PRO A 246 -11.96 25.27 14.96
N SER A 247 -13.06 25.59 14.34
CA SER A 247 -14.36 25.51 14.96
C SER A 247 -15.04 24.21 14.57
N ASN A 248 -15.25 23.37 15.56
CA ASN A 248 -16.25 22.33 15.56
C ASN A 248 -17.57 22.84 15.00
N GLY A 249 -18.11 22.12 14.02
CA GLY A 249 -19.51 22.22 13.64
C GLY A 249 -19.85 23.42 12.77
N SER A 250 -20.08 23.15 11.49
CA SER A 250 -21.05 23.92 10.71
C SER A 250 -20.71 24.33 9.27
N ASP A 251 -19.91 23.58 8.54
CA ASP A 251 -19.86 23.78 7.07
C ASP A 251 -21.20 23.39 6.39
N LEU A 252 -21.95 22.46 7.00
CA LEU A 252 -23.29 22.11 6.55
C LEU A 252 -24.33 23.20 6.88
N ALA A 253 -24.16 23.92 8.00
CA ALA A 253 -25.07 24.97 8.41
C ALA A 253 -25.03 26.20 7.51
N LYS A 254 -23.83 26.54 6.99
CA LYS A 254 -23.60 27.68 6.09
C LYS A 254 -23.79 27.36 4.61
N SER A 255 -23.94 26.09 4.26
CA SER A 255 -24.16 25.69 2.86
C SER A 255 -25.56 26.11 2.39
N GLY A 256 -25.71 26.34 1.11
CA GLY A 256 -27.03 26.45 0.47
C GLY A 256 -27.82 25.15 0.57
N ILE A 257 -28.98 25.07 -0.06
CA ILE A 257 -29.78 23.84 -0.17
C ILE A 257 -28.98 22.76 -0.90
N LEU A 258 -28.90 21.53 -0.31
CA LEU A 258 -28.28 20.39 -0.95
C LEU A 258 -29.34 19.40 -1.45
N LYS A 259 -29.22 18.96 -2.69
CA LYS A 259 -30.15 18.02 -3.35
C LYS A 259 -29.39 17.17 -4.36
N LYS A 260 -30.05 16.19 -4.93
CA LYS A 260 -29.47 15.35 -6.00
C LYS A 260 -28.83 16.21 -7.09
N GLY A 261 -27.57 15.92 -7.41
CA GLY A 261 -26.71 16.71 -8.29
C GLY A 261 -25.78 17.69 -7.58
N SER A 262 -26.00 18.05 -6.31
CA SER A 262 -25.07 18.87 -5.51
C SER A 262 -23.73 18.15 -5.34
N LYS A 263 -22.64 18.93 -5.28
CA LYS A 263 -21.27 18.39 -5.15
C LYS A 263 -20.44 19.27 -4.19
N GLY A 264 -19.40 18.69 -3.59
CA GLY A 264 -18.41 19.44 -2.83
C GLY A 264 -18.35 19.11 -1.33
N ALA A 265 -17.66 19.97 -0.55
CA ALA A 265 -17.37 19.75 0.85
C ALA A 265 -18.62 19.59 1.72
N SER A 266 -19.64 20.40 1.50
CA SER A 266 -20.91 20.33 2.23
C SER A 266 -21.67 19.02 1.98
N VAL A 267 -21.54 18.41 0.79
CA VAL A 267 -22.11 17.08 0.50
C VAL A 267 -21.30 15.99 1.21
N LYS A 268 -19.97 16.10 1.27
CA LYS A 268 -19.14 15.17 2.05
C LYS A 268 -19.50 15.19 3.52
N GLU A 269 -19.69 16.37 4.07
CA GLU A 269 -20.08 16.52 5.47
C GLU A 269 -21.46 15.93 5.74
N LEU A 270 -22.43 16.20 4.88
CA LEU A 270 -23.74 15.56 4.90
C LEU A 270 -23.64 14.03 4.90
N GLN A 271 -22.83 13.47 4.00
CA GLN A 271 -22.63 12.02 3.89
C GLN A 271 -22.02 11.42 5.14
N ARG A 272 -21.04 12.11 5.78
CA ARG A 272 -20.46 11.70 7.06
C ARG A 272 -21.49 11.67 8.17
N ILE A 273 -22.26 12.75 8.31
CA ILE A 273 -23.29 12.88 9.35
C ILE A 273 -24.37 11.81 9.17
N LEU A 274 -24.88 11.63 7.96
CA LEU A 274 -25.87 10.58 7.66
C LEU A 274 -25.35 9.19 8.00
N THR A 275 -24.13 8.87 7.60
CA THR A 275 -23.51 7.58 7.87
C THR A 275 -23.29 7.36 9.36
N ALA A 276 -22.84 8.37 10.10
CA ALA A 276 -22.68 8.33 11.57
C ALA A 276 -24.03 8.14 12.29
N LYS A 277 -25.12 8.66 11.73
CA LYS A 277 -26.47 8.47 12.23
C LYS A 277 -27.16 7.17 11.74
N GLY A 278 -26.40 6.26 11.06
CA GLY A 278 -26.89 4.97 10.58
C GLY A 278 -27.56 4.98 9.21
N TYR A 279 -27.55 6.09 8.49
CA TYR A 279 -28.10 6.21 7.13
C TYR A 279 -26.99 6.06 6.10
N ASN A 280 -26.78 4.85 5.62
CA ASN A 280 -25.66 4.51 4.72
C ASN A 280 -25.79 5.21 3.36
N THR A 281 -24.83 6.10 3.06
CA THR A 281 -24.72 6.82 1.77
C THR A 281 -23.88 6.08 0.73
N LYS A 282 -23.38 4.87 1.08
CA LYS A 282 -22.45 4.07 0.28
C LYS A 282 -21.16 4.80 -0.12
N GLY A 283 -20.68 5.67 0.76
CA GLY A 283 -19.43 6.41 0.62
C GLY A 283 -19.58 7.89 0.93
N VAL A 284 -18.43 8.54 1.14
CA VAL A 284 -18.31 9.99 1.38
C VAL A 284 -17.55 10.60 0.20
N ASP A 285 -18.19 10.56 -0.97
CA ASP A 285 -17.57 10.98 -2.24
C ASP A 285 -17.78 12.47 -2.56
N GLY A 286 -18.65 13.12 -1.80
CA GLY A 286 -19.01 14.52 -2.03
C GLY A 286 -19.93 14.74 -3.24
N ILE A 287 -20.58 13.69 -3.70
CA ILE A 287 -21.57 13.76 -4.78
C ILE A 287 -22.94 13.37 -4.22
N PHE A 288 -23.91 14.26 -4.29
CA PHE A 288 -25.28 13.96 -3.90
C PHE A 288 -25.93 13.14 -5.01
N GLY A 289 -25.58 11.86 -5.07
CA GLY A 289 -26.11 10.87 -6.00
C GLY A 289 -27.37 10.19 -5.45
N SER A 290 -27.81 9.13 -6.15
CA SER A 290 -29.01 8.37 -5.76
C SER A 290 -28.89 7.73 -4.36
N ASN A 291 -27.72 7.26 -3.97
CA ASN A 291 -27.51 6.68 -2.63
C ASN A 291 -27.62 7.74 -1.52
N THR A 292 -27.08 8.93 -1.74
CA THR A 292 -27.18 10.06 -0.81
C THR A 292 -28.63 10.54 -0.72
N ASP A 293 -29.34 10.64 -1.85
CA ASP A 293 -30.77 10.99 -1.88
C ASP A 293 -31.62 10.00 -1.08
N GLN A 294 -31.40 8.70 -1.26
CA GLN A 294 -32.10 7.66 -0.50
C GLN A 294 -31.80 7.75 1.00
N ALA A 295 -30.56 8.01 1.39
CA ALA A 295 -30.16 8.17 2.78
C ALA A 295 -30.84 9.39 3.41
N VAL A 296 -30.88 10.51 2.69
CA VAL A 296 -31.59 11.74 3.11
C VAL A 296 -33.08 11.47 3.30
N ARG A 297 -33.76 10.84 2.34
CA ARG A 297 -35.20 10.50 2.44
C ARG A 297 -35.48 9.58 3.62
N LYS A 298 -34.66 8.57 3.87
CA LYS A 298 -34.79 7.71 5.05
C LYS A 298 -34.62 8.49 6.35
N PHE A 299 -33.65 9.38 6.41
CA PHE A 299 -33.45 10.26 7.55
C PHE A 299 -34.65 11.19 7.77
N GLN A 300 -35.13 11.86 6.72
CA GLN A 300 -36.29 12.74 6.78
C GLN A 300 -37.51 12.00 7.28
N LYS A 301 -37.79 10.80 6.76
CA LYS A 301 -38.90 9.96 7.23
C LYS A 301 -38.78 9.63 8.72
N ALA A 302 -37.59 9.23 9.16
CA ALA A 302 -37.33 8.87 10.55
C ALA A 302 -37.43 10.07 11.52
N ARG A 303 -37.31 11.30 11.01
CA ARG A 303 -37.41 12.56 11.79
C ARG A 303 -38.74 13.27 11.60
N GLY A 304 -39.72 12.67 10.91
CA GLY A 304 -41.00 13.28 10.67
C GLY A 304 -40.98 14.54 9.79
N LEU A 305 -39.94 14.65 8.95
CA LEU A 305 -39.77 15.77 8.00
C LEU A 305 -40.45 15.45 6.65
N ALA A 306 -40.66 16.47 5.83
CA ALA A 306 -41.03 16.27 4.43
C ALA A 306 -39.98 15.42 3.72
N VAL A 307 -40.40 14.29 3.09
CA VAL A 307 -39.53 13.30 2.45
C VAL A 307 -39.27 13.69 1.00
N ASP A 308 -38.62 14.83 0.81
CA ASP A 308 -38.38 15.44 -0.52
C ASP A 308 -36.99 15.18 -1.07
N GLY A 309 -36.07 14.60 -0.25
CA GLY A 309 -34.68 14.38 -0.62
C GLY A 309 -33.83 15.66 -0.65
N ILE A 310 -34.39 16.77 -0.10
CA ILE A 310 -33.73 18.08 -0.09
C ILE A 310 -33.24 18.41 1.32
N VAL A 311 -31.96 18.72 1.43
CA VAL A 311 -31.35 19.13 2.71
C VAL A 311 -31.43 20.64 2.82
N GLY A 312 -32.62 21.11 3.18
CA GLY A 312 -32.92 22.50 3.49
C GLY A 312 -32.73 22.83 4.98
N PRO A 313 -33.15 24.02 5.44
CA PRO A 313 -32.95 24.47 6.83
C PRO A 313 -33.47 23.48 7.88
N ASN A 314 -34.69 22.94 7.68
CA ASN A 314 -35.31 22.00 8.62
C ASN A 314 -34.53 20.68 8.69
N THR A 315 -34.13 20.10 7.54
CA THR A 315 -33.33 18.89 7.50
C THR A 315 -31.94 19.12 8.16
N LYS A 316 -31.34 20.26 7.92
CA LYS A 316 -30.03 20.60 8.56
C LYS A 316 -30.12 20.74 10.06
N LYS A 317 -31.23 21.30 10.58
CA LYS A 317 -31.47 21.41 12.02
C LYS A 317 -31.48 20.04 12.69
N GLU A 318 -32.11 19.05 12.09
CA GLU A 318 -32.20 17.67 12.59
C GLU A 318 -30.91 16.86 12.38
N LEU A 319 -30.03 17.29 11.52
CA LEU A 319 -28.72 16.65 11.30
C LEU A 319 -27.66 17.06 12.34
N ARG A 320 -27.89 18.12 13.09
CA ARG A 320 -27.04 18.59 14.19
C ARG A 320 -27.20 17.71 15.44
#